data_2f8676bb344121afe00b64196044fe22
#
_entry.id   2f8676bb344121afe00b64196044fe22
#
_cell.length_a   1.000
_cell.length_b   1.000
_cell.length_c   1.000
_cell.angle_alpha   90.00
_cell.angle_beta   90.00
_cell.angle_gamma   90.00
#
_symmetry.space_group_name_H-M   'P 1'
#
loop_
_entity.id
_entity.type
_entity.pdbx_description
1 polymer ?
#
loop_
_entity_poly.entity_id
_entity_poly.type
_entity_poly.pdbx_seq_one_letter_code
_entity_poly.pdbx_strand_id
1 'polypeptide(L)'
;MENLDYSDSKWVLNDISFLEDMDAIVRDEISRGYDGTGITAEEASQTLKEIRKYQALEFHTDGLDATVDQYTEGLERIVNAYTYDSANSIQFELLAGKYYCDQVIVNLHKNFGFMQGSTVYDEIFTNILSEEKAFLSALSDLAESGHEKAKDGDFQNSTITLYLRNNTDYKYEQVYIFEFYKYNSDELLDSVVTDTLKIEPHSEYTVSIDVPQIARNGYSVSYSYYILDVDITT
;
A
#
# COMPACT_ATOMS: atom_id res chain seq x y z
N MET A 1 36.75 23.43 -28.70
CA MET A 1 35.44 23.85 -28.15
C MET A 1 34.56 22.60 -28.31
N GLU A 2 34.44 21.87 -27.22
CA GLU A 2 33.51 20.76 -27.16
C GLU A 2 32.09 21.35 -27.28
N ASN A 3 31.30 20.81 -28.19
CA ASN A 3 29.87 21.05 -28.26
C ASN A 3 29.25 20.56 -26.95
N LEU A 4 29.02 21.47 -26.02
CA LEU A 4 28.14 21.19 -24.89
C LEU A 4 26.77 20.91 -25.46
N ASP A 5 26.32 19.66 -25.32
CA ASP A 5 25.00 19.24 -25.72
C ASP A 5 23.98 19.89 -24.79
N TYR A 6 23.32 20.95 -25.26
CA TYR A 6 22.31 21.69 -24.47
C TYR A 6 21.01 20.89 -24.26
N SER A 7 20.90 19.67 -24.85
CA SER A 7 19.75 18.79 -24.61
C SER A 7 19.69 18.34 -23.15
N ASP A 8 20.84 17.97 -22.56
CA ASP A 8 20.93 17.54 -21.16
C ASP A 8 20.51 18.64 -20.18
N SER A 9 20.78 19.91 -20.50
CA SER A 9 20.42 21.03 -19.62
C SER A 9 18.92 21.23 -19.47
N LYS A 10 18.13 20.91 -20.49
CA LYS A 10 16.67 21.00 -20.46
C LYS A 10 16.05 19.91 -19.57
N TRP A 11 16.56 18.69 -19.65
CA TRP A 11 16.09 17.57 -18.85
C TRP A 11 16.42 17.78 -17.37
N VAL A 12 17.61 18.25 -17.05
CA VAL A 12 17.99 18.64 -15.67
C VAL A 12 17.05 19.74 -15.12
N LEU A 13 16.63 20.69 -15.95
CA LEU A 13 15.66 21.71 -15.54
C LEU A 13 14.28 21.12 -15.27
N ASN A 14 13.87 20.09 -16.01
CA ASN A 14 12.61 19.37 -15.76
C ASN A 14 12.66 18.66 -14.41
N ASP A 15 13.77 17.96 -14.11
CA ASP A 15 13.98 17.29 -12.80
C ASP A 15 13.84 18.30 -11.66
N ILE A 16 14.58 19.41 -11.75
CA ILE A 16 14.56 20.47 -10.73
C ILE A 16 13.15 21.03 -10.54
N SER A 17 12.48 21.38 -11.64
CA SER A 17 11.14 21.96 -11.58
C SER A 17 10.11 21.01 -10.97
N PHE A 18 10.20 19.73 -11.28
CA PHE A 18 9.33 18.72 -10.69
C PHE A 18 9.56 18.59 -9.18
N LEU A 19 10.82 18.49 -8.75
CA LEU A 19 11.17 18.37 -7.34
C LEU A 19 10.81 19.64 -6.54
N GLU A 20 10.95 20.82 -7.13
CA GLU A 20 10.52 22.09 -6.50
C GLU A 20 9.00 22.17 -6.35
N ASP A 21 8.23 21.76 -7.36
CA ASP A 21 6.78 21.74 -7.28
C ASP A 21 6.31 20.69 -6.25
N MET A 22 6.95 19.51 -6.19
CA MET A 22 6.67 18.51 -5.16
C MET A 22 6.97 19.04 -3.75
N ASP A 23 8.09 19.76 -3.55
CA ASP A 23 8.40 20.38 -2.25
C ASP A 23 7.34 21.40 -1.84
N ALA A 24 6.86 22.21 -2.78
CA ALA A 24 5.80 23.18 -2.52
C ALA A 24 4.47 22.50 -2.14
N ILE A 25 4.07 21.45 -2.87
CA ILE A 25 2.85 20.68 -2.61
C ILE A 25 2.89 20.07 -1.22
N VAL A 26 3.98 19.37 -0.91
CA VAL A 26 4.15 18.68 0.37
C VAL A 26 4.16 19.66 1.54
N ARG A 27 4.82 20.82 1.41
CA ARG A 27 4.81 21.87 2.45
C ARG A 27 3.45 22.52 2.63
N ASP A 28 2.68 22.67 1.56
CA ASP A 28 1.33 23.21 1.64
C ASP A 28 0.38 22.22 2.35
N GLU A 29 0.48 20.92 2.09
CA GLU A 29 -0.26 19.88 2.81
C GLU A 29 0.02 19.93 4.32
N ILE A 30 1.29 20.07 4.72
CA ILE A 30 1.66 20.19 6.15
C ILE A 30 1.12 21.46 6.76
N SER A 31 1.22 22.60 6.05
CA SER A 31 0.79 23.90 6.56
C SER A 31 -0.70 23.97 6.86
N ARG A 32 -1.49 23.18 6.14
CA ARG A 32 -2.95 23.03 6.34
C ARG A 32 -3.30 22.17 7.56
N GLY A 33 -2.32 21.58 8.17
CA GLY A 33 -2.47 20.67 9.28
C GLY A 33 -2.92 19.29 8.81
N TYR A 34 -2.10 18.30 9.09
CA TYR A 34 -2.43 16.90 8.85
C TYR A 34 -3.47 16.47 9.91
N ASP A 35 -4.72 16.94 9.76
CA ASP A 35 -5.80 16.67 10.70
C ASP A 35 -6.49 15.31 10.45
N GLY A 36 -5.92 14.49 9.55
CA GLY A 36 -6.45 13.19 9.18
C GLY A 36 -7.63 13.26 8.20
N THR A 37 -8.01 14.46 7.72
CA THR A 37 -9.11 14.60 6.73
C THR A 37 -8.62 14.36 5.30
N GLY A 38 -7.31 14.32 5.08
CA GLY A 38 -6.68 14.05 3.79
C GLY A 38 -6.86 15.18 2.78
N ILE A 39 -6.28 14.97 1.60
CA ILE A 39 -6.50 15.88 0.46
C ILE A 39 -7.95 15.74 -0.04
N THR A 40 -8.64 16.86 -0.25
CA THR A 40 -9.98 16.85 -0.83
C THR A 40 -9.94 16.58 -2.34
N ALA A 41 -11.06 16.17 -2.93
CA ALA A 41 -11.15 15.98 -4.39
C ALA A 41 -10.84 17.26 -5.18
N GLU A 42 -11.20 18.43 -4.64
CA GLU A 42 -10.91 19.71 -5.27
C GLU A 42 -9.40 20.02 -5.25
N GLU A 43 -8.76 19.85 -4.12
CA GLU A 43 -7.30 20.01 -3.96
C GLU A 43 -6.55 19.00 -4.83
N ALA A 44 -6.92 17.71 -4.79
CA ALA A 44 -6.33 16.70 -5.65
C ALA A 44 -6.50 17.04 -7.13
N SER A 45 -7.66 17.56 -7.55
CA SER A 45 -7.90 18.00 -8.92
C SER A 45 -7.03 19.19 -9.32
N GLN A 46 -6.76 20.10 -8.38
CA GLN A 46 -5.86 21.23 -8.63
C GLN A 46 -4.41 20.77 -8.76
N THR A 47 -3.93 19.97 -7.81
CA THR A 47 -2.58 19.39 -7.83
C THR A 47 -2.37 18.52 -9.09
N LEU A 48 -3.36 17.74 -9.47
CA LEU A 48 -3.33 16.91 -10.68
C LEU A 48 -3.10 17.76 -11.95
N LYS A 49 -3.74 18.93 -12.07
CA LYS A 49 -3.52 19.83 -13.22
C LYS A 49 -2.10 20.36 -13.25
N GLU A 50 -1.50 20.62 -12.10
CA GLU A 50 -0.14 21.13 -11.97
C GLU A 50 0.89 20.04 -12.30
N ILE A 51 0.67 18.80 -11.87
CA ILE A 51 1.60 17.69 -12.07
C ILE A 51 1.52 17.09 -13.47
N ARG A 52 0.34 17.03 -14.10
CA ARG A 52 0.15 16.45 -15.45
C ARG A 52 1.05 17.07 -16.53
N LYS A 53 1.50 18.31 -16.35
CA LYS A 53 2.45 18.92 -17.29
C LYS A 53 3.76 18.14 -17.40
N TYR A 54 4.15 17.44 -16.34
CA TYR A 54 5.39 16.67 -16.28
C TYR A 54 5.31 15.34 -17.01
N GLN A 55 4.12 14.75 -17.22
CA GLN A 55 3.95 13.50 -17.97
C GLN A 55 4.38 13.61 -19.45
N ALA A 56 4.40 14.82 -20.01
CA ALA A 56 4.82 15.09 -21.38
C ALA A 56 6.29 15.50 -21.49
N LEU A 57 7.03 15.51 -20.38
CA LEU A 57 8.42 15.97 -20.32
C LEU A 57 9.37 14.78 -20.23
N GLU A 58 10.57 14.95 -20.79
CA GLU A 58 11.67 14.03 -20.59
C GLU A 58 12.50 14.48 -19.39
N PHE A 59 12.90 13.55 -18.56
CA PHE A 59 13.72 13.77 -17.38
C PHE A 59 15.17 13.32 -17.63
N HIS A 60 16.11 13.95 -16.90
CA HIS A 60 17.50 13.54 -16.92
C HIS A 60 17.75 12.35 -16.01
N THR A 61 17.07 12.30 -14.86
CA THR A 61 17.22 11.25 -13.87
C THR A 61 16.24 10.10 -14.16
N ASP A 62 16.80 8.91 -14.37
CA ASP A 62 16.03 7.69 -14.62
C ASP A 62 15.02 7.43 -13.50
N GLY A 63 13.78 7.10 -13.88
CA GLY A 63 12.70 6.74 -12.96
C GLY A 63 11.88 7.92 -12.42
N LEU A 64 12.22 9.18 -12.74
CA LEU A 64 11.37 10.31 -12.38
C LEU A 64 10.06 10.33 -13.18
N ASP A 65 10.08 9.88 -14.42
CA ASP A 65 8.89 9.70 -15.26
C ASP A 65 7.89 8.74 -14.64
N ALA A 66 8.35 7.56 -14.21
CA ALA A 66 7.52 6.59 -13.50
C ALA A 66 6.97 7.16 -12.17
N THR A 67 7.76 7.98 -11.49
CA THR A 67 7.36 8.65 -10.25
C THR A 67 6.25 9.68 -10.49
N VAL A 68 6.33 10.44 -11.60
CA VAL A 68 5.26 11.37 -12.02
C VAL A 68 3.98 10.62 -12.34
N ASP A 69 4.08 9.51 -13.08
CA ASP A 69 2.92 8.71 -13.45
C ASP A 69 2.23 8.12 -12.23
N GLN A 70 2.99 7.56 -11.30
CA GLN A 70 2.46 7.02 -10.05
C GLN A 70 1.76 8.10 -9.19
N TYR A 71 2.35 9.29 -9.06
CA TYR A 71 1.73 10.39 -8.32
C TYR A 71 0.43 10.86 -8.99
N THR A 72 0.46 10.96 -10.32
CA THR A 72 -0.73 11.30 -11.11
C THR A 72 -1.84 10.28 -10.91
N GLU A 73 -1.54 8.99 -10.94
CA GLU A 73 -2.51 7.92 -10.69
C GLU A 73 -3.12 8.02 -9.28
N GLY A 74 -2.31 8.27 -8.27
CA GLY A 74 -2.80 8.48 -6.90
C GLY A 74 -3.80 9.64 -6.82
N LEU A 75 -3.49 10.77 -7.42
CA LEU A 75 -4.39 11.94 -7.47
C LEU A 75 -5.67 11.64 -8.28
N GLU A 76 -5.58 10.91 -9.39
CA GLU A 76 -6.74 10.50 -10.18
C GLU A 76 -7.69 9.60 -9.38
N ARG A 77 -7.17 8.66 -8.59
CA ARG A 77 -7.96 7.84 -7.68
C ARG A 77 -8.71 8.69 -6.67
N ILE A 78 -8.06 9.66 -6.03
CA ILE A 78 -8.70 10.57 -5.08
C ILE A 78 -9.82 11.37 -5.76
N VAL A 79 -9.56 11.94 -6.93
CA VAL A 79 -10.58 12.70 -7.68
C VAL A 79 -11.77 11.83 -8.06
N ASN A 80 -11.50 10.59 -8.52
CA ASN A 80 -12.55 9.68 -8.98
C ASN A 80 -13.27 8.96 -7.83
N ALA A 81 -12.73 8.95 -6.62
CA ALA A 81 -13.31 8.25 -5.48
C ALA A 81 -14.79 8.63 -5.25
N TYR A 82 -15.12 9.89 -5.42
CA TYR A 82 -16.48 10.40 -5.22
C TYR A 82 -17.47 10.04 -6.33
N THR A 83 -17.05 9.32 -7.36
CA THR A 83 -17.93 8.77 -8.40
C THR A 83 -18.52 7.42 -8.02
N TYR A 84 -18.03 6.79 -6.94
CA TYR A 84 -18.54 5.51 -6.47
C TYR A 84 -19.84 5.68 -5.67
N ASP A 85 -20.70 4.67 -5.73
CA ASP A 85 -22.03 4.71 -5.10
C ASP A 85 -22.01 4.40 -3.59
N SER A 86 -20.98 3.70 -3.10
CA SER A 86 -20.91 3.29 -1.70
C SER A 86 -19.87 4.07 -0.90
N ALA A 87 -20.21 4.41 0.34
CA ALA A 87 -19.30 5.10 1.25
C ALA A 87 -18.00 4.30 1.49
N ASN A 88 -18.09 2.97 1.56
CA ASN A 88 -16.92 2.10 1.76
C ASN A 88 -16.00 2.14 0.55
N SER A 89 -16.55 2.10 -0.68
CA SER A 89 -15.75 2.20 -1.90
C SER A 89 -15.10 3.57 -2.02
N ILE A 90 -15.83 4.65 -1.69
CA ILE A 90 -15.28 6.01 -1.65
C ILE A 90 -14.08 6.06 -0.69
N GLN A 91 -14.27 5.60 0.54
CA GLN A 91 -13.22 5.62 1.56
C GLN A 91 -12.00 4.78 1.14
N PHE A 92 -12.24 3.61 0.57
CA PHE A 92 -11.16 2.74 0.10
C PHE A 92 -10.33 3.40 -1.01
N GLU A 93 -10.97 3.97 -2.03
CA GLU A 93 -10.28 4.65 -3.13
C GLU A 93 -9.53 5.90 -2.67
N LEU A 94 -10.05 6.64 -1.69
CA LEU A 94 -9.33 7.75 -1.08
C LEU A 94 -8.05 7.28 -0.38
N LEU A 95 -8.14 6.21 0.42
CA LEU A 95 -6.97 5.62 1.08
C LEU A 95 -5.97 5.07 0.08
N ALA A 96 -6.44 4.38 -0.97
CA ALA A 96 -5.60 3.86 -2.03
C ALA A 96 -4.86 4.98 -2.77
N GLY A 97 -5.59 6.01 -3.22
CA GLY A 97 -5.00 7.15 -3.91
C GLY A 97 -3.95 7.87 -3.07
N LYS A 98 -4.24 8.06 -1.77
CA LYS A 98 -3.29 8.66 -0.85
C LYS A 98 -2.05 7.78 -0.66
N TYR A 99 -2.23 6.48 -0.49
CA TYR A 99 -1.11 5.54 -0.41
C TYR A 99 -0.17 5.64 -1.62
N TYR A 100 -0.72 5.76 -2.85
CA TYR A 100 0.09 5.97 -4.05
C TYR A 100 0.91 7.27 -3.99
N CYS A 101 0.28 8.36 -3.58
CA CYS A 101 0.98 9.66 -3.42
C CYS A 101 2.09 9.57 -2.36
N ASP A 102 1.82 8.93 -1.23
CA ASP A 102 2.75 8.76 -0.12
C ASP A 102 3.97 7.91 -0.52
N GLN A 103 3.75 6.81 -1.26
CA GLN A 103 4.85 5.99 -1.77
C GLN A 103 5.76 6.76 -2.73
N VAL A 104 5.21 7.70 -3.50
CA VAL A 104 6.01 8.61 -4.33
C VAL A 104 6.91 9.49 -3.48
N ILE A 105 6.39 10.11 -2.41
CA ILE A 105 7.17 10.96 -1.51
C ILE A 105 8.31 10.14 -0.88
N VAL A 106 8.03 8.92 -0.43
CA VAL A 106 9.04 8.00 0.11
C VAL A 106 10.09 7.64 -0.93
N ASN A 107 9.68 7.35 -2.16
CA ASN A 107 10.57 7.05 -3.27
C ASN A 107 11.47 8.23 -3.62
N LEU A 108 10.90 9.43 -3.74
CA LEU A 108 11.64 10.66 -4.00
C LEU A 108 12.69 10.92 -2.91
N HIS A 109 12.34 10.72 -1.64
CA HIS A 109 13.28 10.87 -0.54
C HIS A 109 14.43 9.86 -0.60
N LYS A 110 14.12 8.58 -0.79
CA LYS A 110 15.10 7.50 -0.78
C LYS A 110 16.05 7.53 -1.98
N ASN A 111 15.51 7.76 -3.17
CA ASN A 111 16.23 7.53 -4.42
C ASN A 111 16.72 8.82 -5.09
N PHE A 112 16.06 9.96 -4.81
CA PHE A 112 16.35 11.22 -5.48
C PHE A 112 16.82 12.33 -4.52
N GLY A 113 16.99 12.01 -3.23
CA GLY A 113 17.48 12.96 -2.23
C GLY A 113 16.48 14.07 -1.85
N PHE A 114 15.19 13.88 -2.19
CA PHE A 114 14.13 14.82 -1.89
C PHE A 114 14.01 15.09 -0.39
N MET A 115 14.01 16.35 0.01
CA MET A 115 13.90 16.81 1.42
C MET A 115 14.92 16.18 2.38
N GLN A 116 16.10 15.77 1.91
CA GLN A 116 17.13 15.21 2.79
C GLN A 116 17.56 16.20 3.88
N GLY A 117 17.59 15.74 5.13
CA GLY A 117 17.96 16.57 6.29
C GLY A 117 16.89 17.58 6.70
N SER A 118 15.68 17.50 6.16
CA SER A 118 14.54 18.34 6.53
C SER A 118 13.75 17.74 7.67
N THR A 119 13.51 18.50 8.74
CA THR A 119 12.59 18.10 9.83
C THR A 119 11.15 17.96 9.34
N VAL A 120 10.82 18.65 8.25
CA VAL A 120 9.51 18.54 7.57
C VAL A 120 9.28 17.13 7.07
N TYR A 121 10.31 16.45 6.53
CA TYR A 121 10.18 15.07 6.10
C TYR A 121 9.87 14.11 7.25
N ASP A 122 10.47 14.32 8.43
CA ASP A 122 10.24 13.47 9.59
C ASP A 122 8.77 13.55 10.07
N GLU A 123 8.16 14.74 9.98
CA GLU A 123 6.75 14.94 10.30
C GLU A 123 5.85 14.23 9.29
N ILE A 124 6.12 14.39 7.99
CA ILE A 124 5.37 13.71 6.92
C ILE A 124 5.49 12.20 7.06
N PHE A 125 6.70 11.70 7.24
CA PHE A 125 6.95 10.25 7.28
C PHE A 125 6.16 9.56 8.40
N THR A 126 5.96 10.24 9.54
CA THR A 126 5.12 9.72 10.61
C THR A 126 3.65 9.57 10.17
N ASN A 127 3.15 10.53 9.39
CA ASN A 127 1.79 10.50 8.85
C ASN A 127 1.64 9.45 7.76
N ILE A 128 2.62 9.37 6.83
CA ILE A 128 2.68 8.34 5.78
C ILE A 128 2.57 6.94 6.38
N LEU A 129 3.32 6.64 7.44
CA LEU A 129 3.25 5.33 8.11
C LEU A 129 1.85 5.04 8.72
N SER A 130 1.17 6.07 9.22
CA SER A 130 -0.19 5.93 9.75
C SER A 130 -1.20 5.65 8.63
N GLU A 131 -1.07 6.31 7.50
CA GLU A 131 -1.95 6.18 6.34
C GLU A 131 -1.74 4.88 5.60
N GLU A 132 -0.48 4.47 5.42
CA GLU A 132 -0.13 3.14 4.92
C GLU A 132 -0.80 2.05 5.76
N LYS A 133 -0.72 2.15 7.08
CA LYS A 133 -1.39 1.22 7.98
C LYS A 133 -2.91 1.23 7.82
N ALA A 134 -3.53 2.39 7.62
CA ALA A 134 -4.96 2.50 7.41
C ALA A 134 -5.39 1.87 6.07
N PHE A 135 -4.62 2.08 5.00
CA PHE A 135 -4.86 1.46 3.70
C PHE A 135 -4.71 -0.05 3.76
N LEU A 136 -3.61 -0.56 4.35
CA LEU A 136 -3.38 -1.99 4.50
C LEU A 136 -4.46 -2.67 5.34
N SER A 137 -4.97 -1.99 6.37
CA SER A 137 -6.11 -2.48 7.16
C SER A 137 -7.40 -2.55 6.32
N ALA A 138 -7.70 -1.51 5.54
CA ALA A 138 -8.89 -1.49 4.68
C ALA A 138 -8.80 -2.55 3.57
N LEU A 139 -7.63 -2.76 2.99
CA LEU A 139 -7.39 -3.82 2.01
C LEU A 139 -7.56 -5.20 2.65
N SER A 140 -7.06 -5.38 3.87
CA SER A 140 -7.23 -6.59 4.66
C SER A 140 -8.71 -6.92 4.89
N ASP A 141 -9.52 -5.94 5.26
CA ASP A 141 -10.95 -6.11 5.49
C ASP A 141 -11.69 -6.54 4.21
N LEU A 142 -11.31 -6.00 3.06
CA LEU A 142 -11.85 -6.42 1.75
C LEU A 142 -11.43 -7.85 1.38
N ALA A 143 -10.19 -8.20 1.63
CA ALA A 143 -9.69 -9.56 1.43
C ALA A 143 -10.39 -10.55 2.36
N GLU A 144 -10.61 -10.18 3.63
CA GLU A 144 -11.29 -11.01 4.62
C GLU A 144 -12.74 -11.34 4.24
N SER A 145 -13.45 -10.42 3.62
CA SER A 145 -14.83 -10.67 3.16
C SER A 145 -14.95 -11.79 2.11
N GLY A 146 -13.85 -12.18 1.49
CA GLY A 146 -13.74 -13.29 0.54
C GLY A 146 -13.28 -14.61 1.12
N HIS A 147 -13.02 -14.69 2.44
CA HIS A 147 -12.48 -15.91 3.07
C HIS A 147 -13.59 -16.85 3.54
N GLU A 148 -13.55 -18.11 3.11
CA GLU A 148 -14.25 -19.17 3.83
C GLU A 148 -13.45 -19.46 5.12
N LYS A 149 -14.12 -19.40 6.28
CA LYS A 149 -13.48 -19.74 7.57
C LYS A 149 -12.91 -21.15 7.51
N ALA A 150 -11.65 -21.30 7.94
CA ALA A 150 -11.10 -22.61 8.24
C ALA A 150 -12.06 -23.35 9.18
N LYS A 151 -12.48 -24.54 8.81
CA LYS A 151 -13.28 -25.38 9.71
C LYS A 151 -12.38 -25.81 10.85
N ASP A 152 -12.87 -25.69 12.08
CA ASP A 152 -12.21 -26.29 13.23
C ASP A 152 -11.86 -27.74 12.90
N GLY A 153 -10.56 -28.05 12.98
CA GLY A 153 -10.09 -29.37 12.56
C GLY A 153 -10.74 -30.47 13.39
N ASP A 154 -11.26 -31.47 12.74
CA ASP A 154 -11.58 -32.75 13.41
C ASP A 154 -10.27 -33.25 14.02
N PHE A 155 -10.29 -33.68 15.28
CA PHE A 155 -9.11 -34.15 16.06
C PHE A 155 -8.24 -35.20 15.36
N GLN A 156 -8.68 -35.71 14.20
CA GLN A 156 -7.99 -36.69 13.39
C GLN A 156 -7.26 -36.08 12.18
N ASN A 157 -7.50 -34.79 11.87
CA ASN A 157 -6.85 -34.16 10.72
C ASN A 157 -5.45 -33.68 11.10
N SER A 158 -4.49 -34.08 10.30
CA SER A 158 -3.09 -33.64 10.44
C SER A 158 -2.81 -32.34 9.69
N THR A 159 -3.77 -31.81 8.94
CA THR A 159 -3.61 -30.65 8.07
C THR A 159 -4.85 -29.76 8.14
N ILE A 160 -4.64 -28.46 8.23
CA ILE A 160 -5.70 -27.44 8.12
C ILE A 160 -5.56 -26.78 6.76
N THR A 161 -6.67 -26.58 6.07
CA THR A 161 -6.74 -25.94 4.77
C THR A 161 -7.62 -24.71 4.85
N LEU A 162 -7.07 -23.57 4.44
CA LEU A 162 -7.77 -22.29 4.31
C LEU A 162 -7.92 -21.97 2.83
N TYR A 163 -9.13 -21.65 2.41
CA TYR A 163 -9.42 -21.18 1.05
C TYR A 163 -9.53 -19.68 1.05
N LEU A 164 -8.80 -19.05 0.15
CA LEU A 164 -8.66 -17.62 0.05
C LEU A 164 -9.12 -17.15 -1.31
N ARG A 165 -9.72 -15.98 -1.37
CA ARG A 165 -10.08 -15.33 -2.61
C ARG A 165 -9.74 -13.85 -2.52
N ASN A 166 -8.88 -13.38 -3.44
CA ASN A 166 -8.67 -11.97 -3.62
C ASN A 166 -9.74 -11.39 -4.55
N ASN A 167 -10.65 -10.60 -4.02
CA ASN A 167 -11.70 -9.92 -4.80
C ASN A 167 -11.29 -8.51 -5.22
N THR A 168 -10.04 -8.12 -4.99
CA THR A 168 -9.54 -6.78 -5.29
C THR A 168 -8.75 -6.76 -6.60
N ASP A 169 -8.54 -5.56 -7.14
CA ASP A 169 -7.66 -5.31 -8.28
C ASP A 169 -6.17 -5.29 -7.88
N TYR A 170 -5.87 -5.45 -6.59
CA TYR A 170 -4.51 -5.35 -6.08
C TYR A 170 -3.83 -6.71 -5.99
N LYS A 171 -2.56 -6.73 -6.40
CA LYS A 171 -1.62 -7.79 -6.07
C LYS A 171 -0.94 -7.43 -4.75
N TYR A 172 -0.83 -8.38 -3.84
CA TYR A 172 -0.19 -8.15 -2.55
C TYR A 172 0.52 -9.38 -2.02
N GLU A 173 1.46 -9.16 -1.11
CA GLU A 173 2.15 -10.20 -0.36
C GLU A 173 1.54 -10.33 1.03
N GLN A 174 1.27 -11.55 1.46
CA GLN A 174 0.57 -11.83 2.71
C GLN A 174 1.18 -13.03 3.44
N VAL A 175 1.16 -12.98 4.78
CA VAL A 175 1.50 -14.10 5.66
C VAL A 175 0.32 -14.40 6.57
N TYR A 176 0.17 -15.66 6.93
CA TYR A 176 -0.79 -16.12 7.93
C TYR A 176 -0.07 -16.64 9.16
N ILE A 177 -0.64 -16.36 10.32
CA ILE A 177 -0.23 -16.92 11.60
C ILE A 177 -1.39 -17.77 12.11
N PHE A 178 -1.16 -19.06 12.28
CA PHE A 178 -2.12 -19.98 12.88
C PHE A 178 -1.69 -20.25 14.31
N GLU A 179 -2.60 -20.03 15.25
CA GLU A 179 -2.38 -20.25 16.68
C GLU A 179 -3.23 -21.43 17.15
N PHE A 180 -2.57 -22.41 17.73
CA PHE A 180 -3.20 -23.62 18.24
C PHE A 180 -3.33 -23.54 19.74
N TYR A 181 -4.54 -23.57 20.24
CA TYR A 181 -4.86 -23.55 21.65
C TYR A 181 -5.32 -24.92 22.11
N LYS A 182 -5.09 -25.21 23.38
CA LYS A 182 -5.64 -26.41 23.99
C LYS A 182 -7.17 -26.36 23.98
N TYR A 183 -7.80 -27.47 23.65
CA TYR A 183 -9.25 -27.52 23.53
C TYR A 183 -9.95 -27.03 24.81
N ASN A 184 -10.92 -26.14 24.64
CA ASN A 184 -11.62 -25.46 25.74
C ASN A 184 -10.72 -24.69 26.72
N SER A 185 -9.62 -24.12 26.26
CA SER A 185 -8.66 -23.37 27.06
C SER A 185 -8.03 -22.26 26.20
N ASP A 186 -7.61 -21.17 26.86
CA ASP A 186 -6.82 -20.10 26.23
C ASP A 186 -5.30 -20.40 26.28
N GLU A 187 -4.92 -21.64 26.66
CA GLU A 187 -3.53 -22.07 26.68
C GLU A 187 -3.02 -22.27 25.28
N LEU A 188 -2.11 -21.38 24.82
CA LEU A 188 -1.44 -21.51 23.52
C LEU A 188 -0.51 -22.73 23.55
N LEU A 189 -0.72 -23.65 22.62
CA LEU A 189 0.11 -24.84 22.44
C LEU A 189 1.26 -24.59 21.49
N ASP A 190 0.97 -23.93 20.35
CA ASP A 190 1.95 -23.64 19.29
C ASP A 190 1.42 -22.59 18.33
N SER A 191 2.31 -22.03 17.51
CA SER A 191 1.95 -21.16 16.39
C SER A 191 2.73 -21.52 15.15
N VAL A 192 2.09 -21.44 13.99
CA VAL A 192 2.68 -21.70 12.67
C VAL A 192 2.50 -20.47 11.81
N VAL A 193 3.60 -19.98 11.27
CA VAL A 193 3.61 -18.87 10.30
C VAL A 193 3.83 -19.45 8.91
N THR A 194 3.00 -19.06 7.94
CA THR A 194 3.19 -19.50 6.56
C THR A 194 4.40 -18.80 5.92
N ASP A 195 4.88 -19.36 4.82
CA ASP A 195 5.70 -18.59 3.90
C ASP A 195 4.91 -17.39 3.36
N THR A 196 5.62 -16.40 2.84
CA THR A 196 4.99 -15.25 2.17
C THR A 196 4.27 -15.72 0.91
N LEU A 197 2.98 -15.43 0.84
CA LEU A 197 2.11 -15.75 -0.29
C LEU A 197 2.00 -14.53 -1.19
N LYS A 198 2.18 -14.73 -2.49
CA LYS A 198 1.91 -13.70 -3.51
C LYS A 198 0.49 -13.91 -4.01
N ILE A 199 -0.36 -12.95 -3.74
CA ILE A 199 -1.79 -13.01 -4.01
C ILE A 199 -2.09 -12.13 -5.23
N GLU A 200 -2.42 -12.77 -6.36
CA GLU A 200 -2.76 -12.07 -7.60
C GLU A 200 -4.20 -11.52 -7.54
N PRO A 201 -4.53 -10.44 -8.29
CA PRO A 201 -5.89 -9.91 -8.40
C PRO A 201 -6.89 -10.99 -8.84
N HIS A 202 -8.10 -10.93 -8.28
CA HIS A 202 -9.24 -11.79 -8.65
C HIS A 202 -8.96 -13.30 -8.66
N SER A 203 -8.02 -13.75 -7.84
CA SER A 203 -7.58 -15.15 -7.83
C SER A 203 -7.94 -15.88 -6.53
N GLU A 204 -7.98 -17.19 -6.61
CA GLU A 204 -8.27 -18.09 -5.50
C GLU A 204 -7.00 -18.85 -5.09
N TYR A 205 -6.79 -18.99 -3.79
CA TYR A 205 -5.64 -19.65 -3.20
C TYR A 205 -6.08 -20.66 -2.15
N THR A 206 -5.22 -21.64 -1.96
CA THR A 206 -5.36 -22.61 -0.89
C THR A 206 -4.09 -22.60 -0.06
N VAL A 207 -4.24 -22.35 1.23
CA VAL A 207 -3.16 -22.42 2.21
C VAL A 207 -3.37 -23.65 3.05
N SER A 208 -2.39 -24.54 3.08
CA SER A 208 -2.43 -25.76 3.90
C SER A 208 -1.26 -25.76 4.87
N ILE A 209 -1.53 -26.01 6.14
CA ILE A 209 -0.53 -26.15 7.18
C ILE A 209 -0.70 -27.47 7.92
N ASP A 210 0.40 -28.05 8.34
CA ASP A 210 0.37 -29.23 9.18
C ASP A 210 0.07 -28.84 10.63
N VAL A 211 -0.84 -29.59 11.27
CA VAL A 211 -1.14 -29.40 12.69
C VAL A 211 0.08 -29.83 13.51
N PRO A 212 0.60 -28.96 14.38
CA PRO A 212 1.74 -29.29 15.24
C PRO A 212 1.47 -30.56 16.06
N GLN A 213 2.51 -31.36 16.24
CA GLN A 213 2.35 -32.65 16.94
C GLN A 213 1.81 -32.51 18.37
N ILE A 214 2.17 -31.40 19.06
CA ILE A 214 1.70 -31.08 20.41
C ILE A 214 0.18 -30.82 20.45
N ALA A 215 -0.42 -30.32 19.35
CA ALA A 215 -1.84 -29.99 19.24
C ALA A 215 -2.71 -31.18 18.83
N ARG A 216 -2.15 -32.33 18.39
CA ARG A 216 -2.90 -33.48 17.84
C ARG A 216 -3.85 -34.16 18.82
N ASN A 217 -3.74 -33.90 20.12
CA ASN A 217 -4.60 -34.51 21.15
C ASN A 217 -5.88 -33.68 21.43
N GLY A 218 -6.12 -32.64 20.67
CA GLY A 218 -7.29 -31.78 20.78
C GLY A 218 -6.88 -30.30 20.86
N TYR A 219 -7.40 -29.53 19.94
CA TYR A 219 -7.08 -28.11 19.83
C TYR A 219 -8.29 -27.30 19.35
N SER A 220 -8.26 -26.01 19.62
CA SER A 220 -8.93 -24.98 18.83
C SER A 220 -7.88 -24.19 18.06
N VAL A 221 -8.24 -23.69 16.88
CA VAL A 221 -7.33 -22.90 16.05
C VAL A 221 -7.94 -21.54 15.78
N SER A 222 -7.13 -20.51 15.94
CA SER A 222 -7.38 -19.18 15.39
C SER A 222 -6.32 -18.86 14.32
N TYR A 223 -6.64 -17.97 13.44
CA TYR A 223 -5.65 -17.43 12.52
C TYR A 223 -5.79 -15.92 12.40
N SER A 224 -4.67 -15.29 12.17
CA SER A 224 -4.54 -13.89 11.80
C SER A 224 -3.66 -13.80 10.55
N TYR A 225 -3.70 -12.68 9.86
CA TYR A 225 -2.87 -12.46 8.70
C TYR A 225 -2.41 -11.00 8.63
N TYR A 226 -1.31 -10.79 7.88
CA TYR A 226 -0.73 -9.48 7.68
C TYR A 226 -0.36 -9.34 6.21
N ILE A 227 -0.80 -8.24 5.61
CA ILE A 227 -0.32 -7.82 4.29
C ILE A 227 1.04 -7.15 4.52
N LEU A 228 2.05 -7.63 3.81
CA LEU A 228 3.44 -7.17 3.93
C LEU A 228 3.77 -6.11 2.91
N ASP A 229 3.21 -6.23 1.71
CA ASP A 229 3.48 -5.37 0.57
C ASP A 229 2.32 -5.41 -0.41
N VAL A 230 2.08 -4.31 -1.11
CA VAL A 230 1.07 -4.18 -2.15
C VAL A 230 1.77 -3.71 -3.43
N ASP A 231 1.63 -4.47 -4.49
CA ASP A 231 2.12 -4.07 -5.80
C ASP A 231 1.17 -3.04 -6.40
N ILE A 232 1.67 -1.82 -6.54
CA ILE A 232 0.93 -0.68 -7.09
C ILE A 232 1.34 -0.37 -8.54
N THR A 233 2.15 -1.23 -9.15
CA THR A 233 2.68 -1.06 -10.53
C THR A 233 1.82 -1.82 -11.55
N THR A 234 0.51 -1.61 -11.57
CA THR A 234 -0.37 -2.24 -12.59
C THR A 234 -0.65 -1.32 -13.76
#